data_aad9d9a5368ff594c36e37fffe072734
#
_entry.id   aad9d9a5368ff594c36e37fffe072734
#
_cell.length_a   1.000
_cell.length_b   1.000
_cell.length_c   1.000
_cell.angle_alpha   90.00
_cell.angle_beta   90.00
_cell.angle_gamma   90.00
#
_symmetry.space_group_name_H-M   'P 1'
#
loop_
_entity.id
_entity.type
_entity.pdbx_description
1 polymer ?
#
loop_
_entity_poly.entity_id
_entity_poly.type
_entity_poly.pdbx_seq_one_letter_code
_entity_poly.pdbx_strand_id
1 'polypeptide(L)'
;LAAVFASSPDAGVGLAPLVEVTTRIPDAVVDLRYATADNFMGKAVYPSEARCLLLEGAVRRLERAAQELRQKGYRLRLYDCYRPHSVQWELWKVYPKPGYVADPRTGSNHNRGGAVDLTLIQLDGGVVTMPSAYDFFGEAAHHRYLGGNAQARANRQTLRAAMTSAGFTINPMEWWHYDLKEASRAPLRDEPFVSQ
;
A
#
# COMPACT_ATOMS: atom_id res chain seq x y z
N LEU A 1 28.20 -2.25 51.46
CA LEU A 1 27.94 -1.23 50.43
C LEU A 1 27.57 -1.96 49.13
N ALA A 2 26.27 -2.07 48.83
CA ALA A 2 25.76 -2.62 47.59
C ALA A 2 25.59 -1.44 46.62
N ALA A 3 26.29 -1.51 45.49
CA ALA A 3 26.13 -0.55 44.41
C ALA A 3 24.85 -0.88 43.64
N VAL A 4 23.86 0.03 43.69
CA VAL A 4 22.66 0.00 42.87
C VAL A 4 23.05 0.53 41.49
N PHE A 5 23.13 -0.36 40.51
CA PHE A 5 23.22 0.04 39.11
C PHE A 5 21.85 0.53 38.69
N ALA A 6 21.70 1.84 38.52
CA ALA A 6 20.58 2.44 37.89
C ALA A 6 20.60 2.09 36.38
N SER A 7 19.68 1.28 35.95
CA SER A 7 19.40 1.06 34.54
C SER A 7 18.84 2.33 33.93
N SER A 8 19.56 2.93 33.01
CA SER A 8 19.09 4.04 32.19
C SER A 8 17.92 3.58 31.32
N PRO A 9 16.74 4.22 31.41
CA PRO A 9 15.68 3.99 30.45
C PRO A 9 15.84 5.04 29.33
N ASP A 10 16.56 4.72 28.30
CA ASP A 10 16.39 5.39 27.00
C ASP A 10 17.13 4.62 25.89
N ALA A 11 16.70 3.39 25.63
CA ALA A 11 16.86 2.85 24.29
C ALA A 11 15.70 3.43 23.49
N GLY A 12 15.94 4.51 22.74
CA GLY A 12 14.97 5.07 21.81
C GLY A 12 14.35 3.94 21.01
N VAL A 13 13.02 3.78 21.09
CA VAL A 13 12.27 2.79 20.30
C VAL A 13 12.42 3.22 18.85
N GLY A 14 13.48 2.76 18.19
CA GLY A 14 13.73 3.00 16.79
C GLY A 14 12.53 2.52 15.96
N LEU A 15 12.23 3.20 14.88
CA LEU A 15 11.18 2.78 13.95
C LEU A 15 11.47 1.35 13.48
N ALA A 16 10.46 0.47 13.49
CA ALA A 16 10.60 -0.87 12.94
C ALA A 16 11.05 -0.77 11.46
N PRO A 17 12.04 -1.55 11.02
CA PRO A 17 12.55 -1.45 9.65
C PRO A 17 11.47 -1.75 8.62
N LEU A 18 11.50 -1.05 7.50
CA LEU A 18 10.71 -1.38 6.33
C LEU A 18 11.43 -2.45 5.51
N VAL A 19 10.66 -3.37 4.95
CA VAL A 19 11.14 -4.48 4.13
C VAL A 19 10.72 -4.25 2.69
N GLU A 20 11.65 -4.44 1.76
CA GLU A 20 11.34 -4.41 0.33
C GLU A 20 10.51 -5.64 -0.05
N VAL A 21 9.33 -5.40 -0.65
CA VAL A 21 8.34 -6.45 -0.94
C VAL A 21 8.90 -7.52 -1.87
N THR A 22 9.70 -7.14 -2.87
CA THR A 22 10.27 -8.07 -3.85
C THR A 22 11.26 -9.07 -3.26
N THR A 23 11.81 -8.82 -2.09
CA THR A 23 12.66 -9.81 -1.39
C THR A 23 11.89 -11.05 -0.92
N ARG A 24 10.58 -10.93 -0.73
CA ARG A 24 9.69 -12.02 -0.29
C ARG A 24 8.72 -12.46 -1.38
N ILE A 25 8.39 -11.57 -2.31
CA ILE A 25 7.47 -11.80 -3.43
C ILE A 25 8.20 -11.40 -4.72
N PRO A 26 9.17 -12.21 -5.18
CA PRO A 26 10.07 -11.83 -6.27
C PRO A 26 9.38 -11.72 -7.63
N ASP A 27 8.19 -12.30 -7.79
CA ASP A 27 7.37 -12.21 -9.00
C ASP A 27 6.34 -11.06 -8.96
N ALA A 28 6.29 -10.27 -7.86
CA ALA A 28 5.49 -9.06 -7.83
C ALA A 28 6.07 -8.00 -8.79
N VAL A 29 5.19 -7.36 -9.56
CA VAL A 29 5.60 -6.25 -10.43
C VAL A 29 5.46 -4.95 -9.66
N VAL A 30 6.56 -4.24 -9.45
CA VAL A 30 6.57 -2.92 -8.84
C VAL A 30 6.33 -1.88 -9.93
N ASP A 31 5.21 -1.16 -9.84
CA ASP A 31 4.75 -0.15 -10.78
C ASP A 31 4.28 1.08 -9.99
N LEU A 32 5.22 1.68 -9.21
CA LEU A 32 4.90 2.78 -8.32
C LEU A 32 4.42 4.00 -9.12
N ARG A 33 3.12 4.24 -9.09
CA ARG A 33 2.46 5.27 -9.90
C ARG A 33 2.93 6.68 -9.54
N TYR A 34 3.25 6.91 -8.30
CA TYR A 34 3.78 8.21 -7.85
C TYR A 34 5.25 8.46 -8.25
N ALA A 35 5.97 7.46 -8.77
CA ALA A 35 7.27 7.64 -9.42
C ALA A 35 7.16 8.07 -10.91
N THR A 36 5.96 8.19 -11.44
CA THR A 36 5.65 8.61 -12.82
C THR A 36 4.60 9.73 -12.82
N ALA A 37 4.18 10.19 -13.99
CA ALA A 37 3.05 11.12 -14.14
C ALA A 37 1.69 10.40 -14.22
N ASP A 38 1.65 9.06 -14.24
CA ASP A 38 0.43 8.26 -14.33
C ASP A 38 -0.23 8.07 -12.96
N ASN A 39 -0.69 9.17 -12.39
CA ASN A 39 -1.39 9.29 -11.11
C ASN A 39 -2.24 10.56 -11.10
N PHE A 40 -3.06 10.78 -10.07
CA PHE A 40 -3.96 11.94 -10.02
C PHE A 40 -3.23 13.30 -9.89
N MET A 41 -1.95 13.30 -9.51
CA MET A 41 -1.11 14.51 -9.45
C MET A 41 -0.68 14.99 -10.85
N GLY A 42 -0.70 14.11 -11.86
CA GLY A 42 -0.20 14.37 -13.20
C GLY A 42 1.32 14.61 -13.27
N LYS A 43 2.05 14.26 -12.21
CA LYS A 43 3.52 14.40 -12.11
C LYS A 43 4.10 13.35 -11.17
N ALA A 44 5.38 13.06 -11.32
CA ALA A 44 6.11 12.26 -10.34
C ALA A 44 6.30 13.07 -9.03
N VAL A 45 6.06 12.41 -7.90
CA VAL A 45 6.34 12.91 -6.54
C VAL A 45 7.25 11.97 -5.75
N TYR A 46 7.57 10.81 -6.31
CA TYR A 46 8.62 9.90 -5.85
C TYR A 46 9.81 9.97 -6.78
N PRO A 47 11.03 9.67 -6.29
CA PRO A 47 12.19 9.48 -7.16
C PRO A 47 12.01 8.22 -8.03
N SER A 48 12.68 8.17 -9.19
CA SER A 48 12.60 7.04 -10.13
C SER A 48 13.07 5.71 -9.52
N GLU A 49 13.98 5.77 -8.55
CA GLU A 49 14.53 4.64 -7.80
C GLU A 49 13.71 4.23 -6.57
N ALA A 50 12.52 4.81 -6.38
CA ALA A 50 11.63 4.45 -5.28
C ALA A 50 11.32 2.93 -5.29
N ARG A 51 11.26 2.35 -4.10
CA ARG A 51 11.02 0.92 -3.89
C ARG A 51 9.72 0.71 -3.13
N CYS A 52 9.08 -0.43 -3.36
CA CYS A 52 7.91 -0.83 -2.57
C CYS A 52 8.38 -1.39 -1.22
N LEU A 53 8.29 -0.58 -0.19
CA LEU A 53 8.71 -0.86 1.18
C LEU A 53 7.49 -0.97 2.09
N LEU A 54 7.41 -1.98 2.94
CA LEU A 54 6.32 -2.17 3.91
C LEU A 54 6.88 -2.66 5.25
N LEU A 55 6.08 -2.53 6.30
CA LEU A 55 6.35 -3.21 7.57
C LEU A 55 6.39 -4.73 7.34
N GLU A 56 7.28 -5.43 8.03
CA GLU A 56 7.46 -6.90 7.96
C GLU A 56 6.12 -7.66 8.11
N GLY A 57 5.23 -7.21 9.02
CA GLY A 57 3.91 -7.80 9.21
C GLY A 57 3.00 -7.67 7.99
N ALA A 58 3.09 -6.55 7.25
CA ALA A 58 2.36 -6.34 6.02
C ALA A 58 2.94 -7.22 4.88
N VAL A 59 4.27 -7.29 4.75
CA VAL A 59 4.92 -8.14 3.74
C VAL A 59 4.55 -9.60 3.91
N ARG A 60 4.58 -10.15 5.14
CA ARG A 60 4.19 -11.54 5.41
C ARG A 60 2.74 -11.84 5.04
N ARG A 61 1.82 -10.90 5.27
CA ARG A 61 0.42 -11.06 4.87
C ARG A 61 0.26 -10.96 3.35
N LEU A 62 0.96 -10.03 2.73
CA LEU A 62 0.95 -9.87 1.29
C LEU A 62 1.51 -11.11 0.57
N GLU A 63 2.55 -11.74 1.13
CA GLU A 63 3.10 -13.01 0.64
C GLU A 63 2.05 -14.13 0.64
N ARG A 64 1.23 -14.25 1.70
CA ARG A 64 0.11 -15.22 1.75
C ARG A 64 -0.93 -14.94 0.68
N ALA A 65 -1.32 -13.66 0.51
CA ALA A 65 -2.26 -13.27 -0.55
C ALA A 65 -1.70 -13.59 -1.94
N ALA A 66 -0.41 -13.31 -2.19
CA ALA A 66 0.27 -13.64 -3.44
C ALA A 66 0.29 -15.15 -3.71
N GLN A 67 0.55 -15.97 -2.69
CA GLN A 67 0.53 -17.44 -2.81
C GLN A 67 -0.87 -17.96 -3.21
N GLU A 68 -1.93 -17.45 -2.58
CA GLU A 68 -3.32 -17.79 -2.93
C GLU A 68 -3.65 -17.37 -4.35
N LEU A 69 -3.26 -16.17 -4.76
CA LEU A 69 -3.54 -15.62 -6.08
C LEU A 69 -2.80 -16.37 -7.21
N ARG A 70 -1.55 -16.84 -6.96
CA ARG A 70 -0.82 -17.68 -7.94
C ARG A 70 -1.57 -18.97 -8.26
N GLN A 71 -2.21 -19.61 -7.27
CA GLN A 71 -3.03 -20.79 -7.49
C GLN A 71 -4.25 -20.51 -8.38
N LYS A 72 -4.66 -19.26 -8.46
CA LYS A 72 -5.76 -18.77 -9.31
C LYS A 72 -5.29 -18.19 -10.65
N GLY A 73 -4.00 -18.26 -10.95
CA GLY A 73 -3.44 -17.77 -12.22
C GLY A 73 -3.03 -16.29 -12.22
N TYR A 74 -2.86 -15.67 -11.03
CA TYR A 74 -2.54 -14.25 -10.91
C TYR A 74 -1.24 -13.98 -10.16
N ARG A 75 -0.61 -12.83 -10.50
CA ARG A 75 0.45 -12.18 -9.72
C ARG A 75 -0.01 -10.79 -9.28
N LEU A 76 0.74 -10.19 -8.38
CA LEU A 76 0.49 -8.82 -7.89
C LEU A 76 1.23 -7.79 -8.75
N ARG A 77 0.56 -6.65 -8.99
CA ARG A 77 1.20 -5.41 -9.44
C ARG A 77 0.95 -4.34 -8.38
N LEU A 78 2.03 -3.72 -7.88
CA LEU A 78 2.04 -2.83 -6.73
C LEU A 78 2.11 -1.39 -7.22
N TYR A 79 1.12 -0.57 -6.87
CA TYR A 79 0.98 0.82 -7.30
C TYR A 79 1.52 1.81 -6.27
N ASP A 80 1.35 1.52 -4.97
CA ASP A 80 1.91 2.30 -3.87
C ASP A 80 2.12 1.44 -2.63
N CYS A 81 3.14 1.78 -1.84
CA CYS A 81 3.54 1.07 -0.63
C CYS A 81 3.80 2.08 0.49
N TYR A 82 4.97 2.11 1.09
CA TYR A 82 5.36 3.20 1.97
C TYR A 82 5.37 4.51 1.20
N ARG A 83 4.77 5.54 1.79
CA ARG A 83 4.71 6.91 1.27
C ARG A 83 5.28 7.85 2.32
N PRO A 84 6.36 8.60 2.04
CA PRO A 84 6.84 9.62 2.97
C PRO A 84 5.72 10.59 3.37
N HIS A 85 5.70 10.99 4.64
CA HIS A 85 4.65 11.88 5.15
C HIS A 85 4.65 13.26 4.46
N SER A 86 5.83 13.76 4.09
CA SER A 86 5.97 14.98 3.28
C SER A 86 5.19 14.89 1.95
N VAL A 87 5.23 13.73 1.28
CA VAL A 87 4.47 13.51 0.05
C VAL A 87 2.96 13.50 0.32
N GLN A 88 2.50 13.00 1.47
CA GLN A 88 1.07 13.05 1.84
C GLN A 88 0.54 14.49 1.87
N TRP A 89 1.36 15.45 2.33
CA TRP A 89 1.01 16.87 2.27
C TRP A 89 0.89 17.40 0.85
N GLU A 90 1.73 16.94 -0.08
CA GLU A 90 1.62 17.32 -1.49
C GLU A 90 0.33 16.80 -2.12
N LEU A 91 -0.02 15.53 -1.87
CA LEU A 91 -1.26 14.93 -2.36
C LEU A 91 -2.49 15.68 -1.82
N TRP A 92 -2.49 15.98 -0.53
CA TRP A 92 -3.58 16.72 0.14
C TRP A 92 -3.80 18.12 -0.43
N LYS A 93 -2.73 18.83 -0.78
CA LYS A 93 -2.83 20.16 -1.40
C LYS A 93 -3.59 20.14 -2.73
N VAL A 94 -3.48 19.04 -3.48
CA VAL A 94 -4.13 18.89 -4.79
C VAL A 94 -5.56 18.38 -4.64
N TYR A 95 -5.80 17.43 -3.74
CA TYR A 95 -7.11 16.81 -3.56
C TYR A 95 -7.44 16.58 -2.08
N PRO A 96 -7.86 17.64 -1.34
CA PRO A 96 -8.13 17.56 0.10
C PRO A 96 -9.52 16.95 0.38
N LYS A 97 -9.71 15.68 0.01
CA LYS A 97 -10.99 15.00 0.16
C LYS A 97 -10.83 13.72 0.99
N PRO A 98 -11.26 13.73 2.28
CA PRO A 98 -11.25 12.56 3.13
C PRO A 98 -11.98 11.36 2.49
N GLY A 99 -11.44 10.17 2.71
CA GLY A 99 -11.94 8.93 2.10
C GLY A 99 -11.18 8.51 0.84
N TYR A 100 -10.59 9.48 0.11
CA TYR A 100 -9.67 9.25 -1.01
C TYR A 100 -8.23 9.63 -0.65
N VAL A 101 -8.00 10.87 -0.28
CA VAL A 101 -6.68 11.30 0.23
C VAL A 101 -6.80 11.50 1.74
N ALA A 102 -5.97 10.79 2.52
CA ALA A 102 -5.97 10.94 3.97
C ALA A 102 -5.46 12.32 4.39
N ASP A 103 -6.09 12.90 5.42
CA ASP A 103 -5.63 14.15 6.02
C ASP A 103 -4.22 13.96 6.61
N PRO A 104 -3.21 14.69 6.15
CA PRO A 104 -1.84 14.51 6.62
C PRO A 104 -1.66 14.86 8.12
N ARG A 105 -2.56 15.63 8.72
CA ARG A 105 -2.53 15.91 10.17
C ARG A 105 -2.71 14.64 11.01
N THR A 106 -3.45 13.66 10.50
CA THR A 106 -3.62 12.32 11.10
C THR A 106 -2.77 11.27 10.40
N GLY A 107 -2.39 11.52 9.16
CA GLY A 107 -1.61 10.66 8.30
C GLY A 107 -2.38 9.48 7.72
N SER A 108 -1.75 8.80 6.78
CA SER A 108 -2.20 7.57 6.15
C SER A 108 -1.45 6.36 6.73
N ASN A 109 -2.01 5.15 6.59
CA ASN A 109 -1.27 3.92 6.85
C ASN A 109 -0.13 3.70 5.84
N HIS A 110 -0.18 4.29 4.64
CA HIS A 110 0.99 4.37 3.76
C HIS A 110 2.16 5.08 4.42
N ASN A 111 1.91 6.16 5.16
CA ASN A 111 2.97 6.89 5.89
C ASN A 111 3.56 6.10 7.05
N ARG A 112 3.00 4.95 7.37
CA ARG A 112 3.45 4.04 8.42
C ARG A 112 4.07 2.76 7.87
N GLY A 113 4.06 2.59 6.53
CA GLY A 113 4.46 1.35 5.86
C GLY A 113 3.47 0.20 6.04
N GLY A 114 2.23 0.50 6.37
CA GLY A 114 1.18 -0.49 6.66
C GLY A 114 0.03 -0.53 5.67
N ALA A 115 0.10 0.22 4.57
CA ALA A 115 -0.88 0.15 3.49
C ALA A 115 -0.21 -0.18 2.16
N VAL A 116 -0.96 -0.81 1.27
CA VAL A 116 -0.55 -1.12 -0.09
C VAL A 116 -1.69 -0.88 -1.06
N ASP A 117 -1.38 -0.22 -2.18
CA ASP A 117 -2.25 -0.10 -3.35
C ASP A 117 -1.76 -1.08 -4.42
N LEU A 118 -2.66 -1.90 -4.93
CA LEU A 118 -2.28 -2.97 -5.85
C LEU A 118 -3.42 -3.45 -6.75
N THR A 119 -3.03 -4.20 -7.78
CA THR A 119 -3.96 -4.91 -8.66
C THR A 119 -3.46 -6.32 -8.98
N LEU A 120 -4.26 -7.04 -9.76
CA LEU A 120 -3.90 -8.33 -10.34
C LEU A 120 -3.29 -8.14 -11.73
N ILE A 121 -2.34 -9.01 -12.08
CA ILE A 121 -1.94 -9.31 -13.46
C ILE A 121 -1.96 -10.82 -13.67
N GLN A 122 -2.10 -11.27 -14.89
CA GLN A 122 -2.00 -12.71 -15.24
C GLN A 122 -0.56 -13.19 -15.02
N LEU A 123 -0.36 -14.51 -14.90
CA LEU A 123 0.99 -15.09 -14.72
C LEU A 123 1.94 -14.73 -15.87
N ASP A 124 1.43 -14.61 -17.09
CA ASP A 124 2.19 -14.19 -18.27
C ASP A 124 2.42 -12.67 -18.38
N GLY A 125 1.87 -11.89 -17.42
CA GLY A 125 1.96 -10.43 -17.41
C GLY A 125 0.77 -9.73 -18.04
N GLY A 126 -0.22 -10.47 -18.54
CA GLY A 126 -1.44 -9.92 -19.16
C GLY A 126 -2.23 -9.04 -18.19
N VAL A 127 -2.87 -8.00 -18.72
CA VAL A 127 -3.68 -7.05 -17.95
C VAL A 127 -4.95 -7.70 -17.43
N VAL A 128 -5.26 -7.47 -16.16
CA VAL A 128 -6.53 -7.87 -15.54
C VAL A 128 -7.39 -6.60 -15.38
N THR A 129 -8.52 -6.57 -16.07
CA THR A 129 -9.43 -5.41 -16.06
C THR A 129 -10.08 -5.26 -14.68
N MET A 130 -10.04 -4.05 -14.13
CA MET A 130 -10.70 -3.66 -12.89
C MET A 130 -11.86 -2.68 -13.16
N PRO A 131 -12.78 -2.44 -12.20
CA PRO A 131 -13.97 -1.59 -12.42
C PRO A 131 -13.65 -0.14 -12.76
N SER A 132 -12.52 0.38 -12.31
CA SER A 132 -12.01 1.71 -12.65
C SER A 132 -10.49 1.69 -12.79
N ALA A 133 -9.92 2.75 -13.33
CA ALA A 133 -8.48 2.99 -13.22
C ALA A 133 -8.06 3.22 -11.77
N TYR A 134 -6.78 3.05 -11.48
CA TYR A 134 -6.14 3.50 -10.25
C TYR A 134 -6.30 5.02 -10.10
N ASP A 135 -6.43 5.52 -8.87
CA ASP A 135 -6.66 6.94 -8.56
C ASP A 135 -7.94 7.54 -9.18
N PHE A 136 -8.88 6.71 -9.63
CA PHE A 136 -10.19 7.19 -10.03
C PHE A 136 -11.07 7.46 -8.79
N PHE A 137 -11.24 8.72 -8.43
CA PHE A 137 -12.00 9.15 -7.26
C PHE A 137 -13.49 9.30 -7.57
N GLY A 138 -14.18 8.17 -7.70
CA GLY A 138 -15.59 8.12 -8.00
C GLY A 138 -16.20 6.76 -7.67
N GLU A 139 -17.51 6.63 -7.89
CA GLU A 139 -18.30 5.48 -7.49
C GLU A 139 -17.78 4.14 -8.04
N ALA A 140 -17.23 4.14 -9.29
CA ALA A 140 -16.70 2.93 -9.90
C ALA A 140 -15.46 2.37 -9.16
N ALA A 141 -14.77 3.18 -8.34
CA ALA A 141 -13.68 2.71 -7.49
C ALA A 141 -14.17 1.98 -6.23
N HIS A 142 -15.42 2.15 -5.84
CA HIS A 142 -15.92 1.59 -4.60
C HIS A 142 -16.06 0.06 -4.66
N HIS A 143 -15.74 -0.61 -3.55
CA HIS A 143 -15.90 -2.06 -3.44
C HIS A 143 -17.35 -2.54 -3.65
N ARG A 144 -18.34 -1.70 -3.33
CA ARG A 144 -19.78 -2.00 -3.50
C ARG A 144 -20.35 -1.67 -4.88
N TYR A 145 -19.56 -1.07 -5.78
CA TYR A 145 -20.03 -0.70 -7.11
C TYR A 145 -20.48 -1.93 -7.92
N LEU A 146 -21.71 -1.90 -8.43
CA LEU A 146 -22.33 -3.01 -9.18
C LEU A 146 -22.44 -2.75 -10.67
N GLY A 147 -22.09 -1.54 -11.13
CA GLY A 147 -22.09 -1.17 -12.56
C GLY A 147 -20.89 -1.74 -13.32
N GLY A 148 -20.80 -1.39 -14.59
CA GLY A 148 -19.68 -1.74 -15.46
C GLY A 148 -19.61 -3.23 -15.83
N ASN A 149 -18.42 -3.67 -16.21
CA ASN A 149 -18.14 -5.02 -16.68
C ASN A 149 -18.21 -6.07 -15.56
N ALA A 150 -18.94 -7.17 -15.77
CA ALA A 150 -19.09 -8.26 -14.81
C ALA A 150 -17.74 -8.93 -14.46
N GLN A 151 -16.86 -9.12 -15.47
CA GLN A 151 -15.54 -9.70 -15.25
C GLN A 151 -14.67 -8.79 -14.38
N ALA A 152 -14.71 -7.47 -14.58
CA ALA A 152 -13.98 -6.51 -13.75
C ALA A 152 -14.42 -6.58 -12.28
N ARG A 153 -15.73 -6.72 -12.03
CA ARG A 153 -16.24 -6.92 -10.67
C ARG A 153 -15.79 -8.24 -10.06
N ALA A 154 -15.76 -9.32 -10.84
CA ALA A 154 -15.26 -10.60 -10.39
C ALA A 154 -13.76 -10.54 -10.06
N ASN A 155 -12.96 -9.86 -10.87
CA ASN A 155 -11.53 -9.64 -10.63
C ASN A 155 -11.29 -8.85 -9.32
N ARG A 156 -12.03 -7.75 -9.12
CA ARG A 156 -12.00 -6.99 -7.85
C ARG A 156 -12.35 -7.88 -6.66
N GLN A 157 -13.36 -8.74 -6.79
CA GLN A 157 -13.76 -9.64 -5.71
C GLN A 157 -12.68 -10.70 -5.43
N THR A 158 -12.01 -11.21 -6.46
CA THR A 158 -10.87 -12.14 -6.30
C THR A 158 -9.72 -11.49 -5.53
N LEU A 159 -9.33 -10.27 -5.90
CA LEU A 159 -8.32 -9.50 -5.18
C LEU A 159 -8.73 -9.27 -3.72
N ARG A 160 -9.96 -8.75 -3.52
CA ARG A 160 -10.49 -8.48 -2.19
C ARG A 160 -10.48 -9.73 -1.31
N ALA A 161 -10.95 -10.86 -1.82
CA ALA A 161 -11.01 -12.11 -1.05
C ALA A 161 -9.62 -12.56 -0.58
N ALA A 162 -8.62 -12.57 -1.47
CA ALA A 162 -7.26 -12.94 -1.11
C ALA A 162 -6.64 -11.98 -0.07
N MET A 163 -6.81 -10.68 -0.26
CA MET A 163 -6.27 -9.68 0.66
C MET A 163 -6.92 -9.75 2.05
N THR A 164 -8.26 -9.87 2.11
CA THR A 164 -8.96 -9.99 3.39
C THR A 164 -8.71 -11.33 4.09
N SER A 165 -8.60 -12.43 3.35
CA SER A 165 -8.17 -13.75 3.87
C SER A 165 -6.76 -13.68 4.47
N ALA A 166 -5.86 -12.92 3.85
CA ALA A 166 -4.52 -12.68 4.38
C ALA A 166 -4.48 -11.74 5.61
N GLY A 167 -5.61 -11.09 5.96
CA GLY A 167 -5.77 -10.27 7.15
C GLY A 167 -5.58 -8.77 6.93
N PHE A 168 -5.70 -8.29 5.69
CA PHE A 168 -5.84 -6.86 5.41
C PHE A 168 -7.28 -6.40 5.56
N THR A 169 -7.46 -5.11 5.82
CA THR A 169 -8.74 -4.41 5.77
C THR A 169 -8.84 -3.57 4.50
N ILE A 170 -10.06 -3.39 4.00
CA ILE A 170 -10.32 -2.60 2.78
C ILE A 170 -10.57 -1.14 3.11
N ASN A 171 -10.23 -0.23 2.16
CA ASN A 171 -10.90 1.06 2.05
C ASN A 171 -12.17 0.87 1.21
N PRO A 172 -13.39 1.13 1.73
CA PRO A 172 -14.62 0.87 0.98
C PRO A 172 -14.74 1.70 -0.32
N MET A 173 -14.03 2.82 -0.42
CA MET A 173 -14.08 3.76 -1.55
C MET A 173 -13.01 3.49 -2.62
N GLU A 174 -12.04 2.60 -2.36
CA GLU A 174 -10.90 2.34 -3.24
C GLU A 174 -10.64 0.84 -3.35
N TRP A 175 -10.91 0.23 -4.51
CA TRP A 175 -10.78 -1.21 -4.71
C TRP A 175 -9.33 -1.69 -4.63
N TRP A 176 -8.36 -0.82 -4.84
CA TRP A 176 -6.93 -1.11 -4.84
C TRP A 176 -6.27 -1.04 -3.45
N HIS A 177 -6.88 -0.29 -2.50
CA HIS A 177 -6.26 0.06 -1.22
C HIS A 177 -6.57 -0.95 -0.11
N TYR A 178 -5.51 -1.43 0.55
CA TYR A 178 -5.58 -2.39 1.65
C TYR A 178 -4.67 -2.00 2.80
N ASP A 179 -5.23 -1.99 4.00
CA ASP A 179 -4.55 -1.61 5.25
C ASP A 179 -4.19 -2.80 6.12
N LEU A 180 -3.00 -2.77 6.70
CA LEU A 180 -2.69 -3.54 7.90
C LEU A 180 -3.25 -2.80 9.12
N LYS A 181 -4.32 -3.31 9.72
CA LYS A 181 -5.05 -2.63 10.81
C LYS A 181 -4.13 -2.17 11.96
N GLU A 182 -3.17 -3.01 12.34
CA GLU A 182 -2.25 -2.73 13.44
C GLU A 182 -1.30 -1.57 13.15
N ALA A 183 -1.06 -1.28 11.88
CA ALA A 183 -0.19 -0.18 11.47
C ALA A 183 -0.73 1.21 11.86
N SER A 184 -2.06 1.34 12.09
CA SER A 184 -2.66 2.61 12.52
C SER A 184 -2.07 3.16 13.84
N ARG A 185 -1.40 2.29 14.62
CA ARG A 185 -0.72 2.66 15.87
C ARG A 185 0.77 2.93 15.69
N ALA A 186 1.34 2.60 14.53
CA ALA A 186 2.73 2.88 14.23
C ALA A 186 2.94 4.40 14.00
N PRO A 187 4.12 4.94 14.28
CA PRO A 187 4.41 6.34 14.04
C PRO A 187 4.40 6.68 12.55
N LEU A 188 4.10 7.94 12.25
CA LEU A 188 4.28 8.49 10.90
C LEU A 188 5.77 8.57 10.58
N ARG A 189 6.11 8.33 9.33
CA ARG A 189 7.48 8.23 8.82
C ARG A 189 7.67 9.18 7.65
N ASP A 190 8.87 9.74 7.56
CA ASP A 190 9.26 10.65 6.48
C ASP A 190 10.66 10.36 5.94
N GLU A 191 11.14 9.11 6.13
CA GLU A 191 12.44 8.71 5.60
C GLU A 191 12.39 8.68 4.06
N PRO A 192 13.45 9.16 3.38
CA PRO A 192 13.55 9.07 1.94
C PRO A 192 13.67 7.61 1.47
N PHE A 193 13.30 7.33 0.22
CA PHE A 193 13.42 5.99 -0.37
C PHE A 193 14.87 5.51 -0.52
N VAL A 194 15.82 6.43 -0.60
CA VAL A 194 17.26 6.17 -0.70
C VAL A 194 17.94 6.82 0.50
N SER A 195 18.87 6.10 1.14
CA SER A 195 19.76 6.67 2.13
C SER A 195 20.66 7.69 1.42
N GLN A 196 20.71 8.91 1.95
CA GLN A 196 21.66 9.93 1.51
C GLN A 196 23.10 9.48 1.84
#